data_5f27ed2591cb9f6368c9626ef42cb66a
#
_entry.id   5f27ed2591cb9f6368c9626ef42cb66a
#
_cell.length_a   1.000
_cell.length_b   1.000
_cell.length_c   1.000
_cell.angle_alpha   90.00
_cell.angle_beta   90.00
_cell.angle_gamma   90.00
#
_symmetry.space_group_name_H-M   'P 1'
#
loop_
_entity.id
_entity.type
_entity.pdbx_description
1 polymer ?
#
loop_
_entity_poly.entity_id
_entity_poly.type
_entity_poly.pdbx_seq_one_letter_code
_entity_poly.pdbx_strand_id
1 'polypeptide(L)'
;MRTMGTDPRGTDLPGTDHPGTNIGHARSKAGHSRSRRQAIGAALAAFGAIAGPSLWGTAPRQAAAQTVHDHKHGFSGAQAWAKVLEDPKRDAWQKPHEVIQALGLKPDSVVADIGAGTGYFATRLSHMLPGGRVFAVDSEPDMVKYLGERAKKDGLKNLVPVAAAPDDPRLPASVDLVLMVNVFHHVENRDRWFRRLRDSLRPGGRVAIIDFTLGSPEGPPKAARVPATQVRAELETAGYELLREHRFLPNQFFLEFVPRKG
;
A
#
# COMPACT_ATOMS: atom_id res chain seq x y z
N MET A 1 -58.55 -29.15 -14.72
CA MET A 1 -58.85 -28.18 -15.78
C MET A 1 -57.49 -27.53 -16.09
N ARG A 2 -56.74 -28.02 -17.06
CA ARG A 2 -56.67 -27.63 -18.50
C ARG A 2 -56.71 -26.10 -18.63
N THR A 3 -55.77 -25.40 -19.21
CA THR A 3 -55.14 -25.48 -20.54
C THR A 3 -53.91 -24.56 -20.53
N MET A 4 -52.71 -24.90 -20.92
CA MET A 4 -52.13 -24.96 -22.29
C MET A 4 -52.31 -23.68 -23.15
N GLY A 5 -51.18 -23.22 -23.68
CA GLY A 5 -51.08 -22.36 -24.86
C GLY A 5 -49.82 -21.49 -24.79
N THR A 6 -48.75 -21.81 -25.35
CA THR A 6 -48.12 -21.90 -26.69
C THR A 6 -47.32 -20.66 -27.05
N ASP A 7 -46.02 -20.89 -27.26
CA ASP A 7 -45.11 -20.11 -28.10
C ASP A 7 -45.57 -20.08 -29.57
N PRO A 8 -45.30 -19.08 -30.37
CA PRO A 8 -44.31 -19.32 -31.38
C PRO A 8 -43.48 -18.11 -31.90
N ARG A 9 -42.20 -18.40 -32.18
CA ARG A 9 -41.43 -18.12 -33.43
C ARG A 9 -41.50 -16.68 -34.00
N GLY A 10 -40.46 -16.01 -34.37
CA GLY A 10 -39.24 -16.33 -35.09
C GLY A 10 -38.98 -15.20 -36.08
N THR A 11 -37.83 -15.19 -36.65
CA THR A 11 -37.30 -14.60 -37.93
C THR A 11 -36.20 -13.56 -37.68
N ASP A 12 -35.01 -13.98 -37.96
CA ASP A 12 -34.18 -13.86 -39.17
C ASP A 12 -33.33 -12.58 -39.26
N LEU A 13 -32.08 -12.88 -39.33
CA LEU A 13 -30.99 -12.02 -39.83
C LEU A 13 -31.14 -11.73 -41.35
N PRO A 14 -30.51 -10.67 -41.87
CA PRO A 14 -29.42 -10.98 -42.76
C PRO A 14 -28.15 -10.16 -42.54
N GLY A 15 -27.03 -10.83 -42.85
CA GLY A 15 -25.73 -10.25 -43.10
C GLY A 15 -25.58 -9.71 -44.49
N THR A 16 -24.51 -8.99 -44.68
CA THR A 16 -23.73 -8.76 -45.95
C THR A 16 -22.51 -7.97 -45.52
N ASP A 17 -21.37 -8.47 -45.72
CA ASP A 17 -20.41 -8.56 -46.80
C ASP A 17 -19.31 -7.49 -46.69
N HIS A 18 -18.08 -8.04 -46.66
CA HIS A 18 -16.84 -7.34 -46.93
C HIS A 18 -16.73 -6.96 -48.43
N PRO A 19 -15.89 -5.98 -48.84
CA PRO A 19 -14.61 -6.43 -49.39
C PRO A 19 -13.37 -5.65 -48.97
N GLY A 20 -12.29 -6.36 -49.01
CA GLY A 20 -10.92 -5.95 -48.88
C GLY A 20 -10.30 -5.38 -50.13
N THR A 21 -9.14 -4.82 -49.95
CA THR A 21 -7.98 -4.64 -50.85
C THR A 21 -6.87 -4.05 -49.99
N ASN A 22 -5.80 -4.64 -49.79
CA ASN A 22 -4.64 -5.18 -50.51
C ASN A 22 -3.62 -4.07 -50.90
N ILE A 23 -2.36 -4.35 -50.56
CA ILE A 23 -1.05 -4.02 -51.14
C ILE A 23 -0.39 -2.69 -50.75
N GLY A 24 0.86 -2.86 -50.27
CA GLY A 24 1.86 -1.80 -50.26
C GLY A 24 3.13 -2.12 -49.48
N HIS A 25 3.94 -3.06 -50.00
CA HIS A 25 5.34 -3.24 -49.57
C HIS A 25 6.18 -2.04 -50.07
N ALA A 26 7.02 -1.49 -49.21
CA ALA A 26 8.23 -0.80 -49.65
C ALA A 26 9.36 -1.01 -48.65
N ARG A 27 10.33 -1.80 -49.07
CA ARG A 27 11.71 -1.88 -48.54
C ARG A 27 12.52 -0.71 -49.11
N SER A 28 13.37 -0.09 -48.30
CA SER A 28 14.68 0.46 -48.74
C SER A 28 15.46 0.85 -47.49
N LYS A 29 16.50 0.18 -47.25
CA LYS A 29 17.94 0.29 -47.52
C LYS A 29 18.72 1.11 -46.48
N ALA A 30 19.68 0.39 -45.97
CA ALA A 30 20.80 0.73 -45.15
C ALA A 30 21.64 1.92 -45.66
N GLY A 31 22.23 2.65 -44.72
CA GLY A 31 23.30 3.62 -44.96
C GLY A 31 24.23 3.69 -43.78
N HIS A 32 25.35 2.99 -43.91
CA HIS A 32 26.53 3.13 -43.04
C HIS A 32 27.24 4.43 -43.39
N SER A 33 27.70 5.18 -42.41
CA SER A 33 28.86 6.04 -42.58
C SER A 33 29.63 6.24 -41.29
N ARG A 34 30.89 5.95 -41.42
CA ARG A 34 31.97 5.93 -40.43
C ARG A 34 32.48 7.33 -40.07
N SER A 35 32.95 7.46 -38.85
CA SER A 35 34.25 8.02 -38.44
C SER A 35 34.65 9.43 -38.85
N ARG A 36 34.96 10.26 -37.85
CA ARG A 36 36.27 10.95 -37.79
C ARG A 36 36.53 11.50 -36.38
N ARG A 37 37.64 11.00 -35.80
CA ARG A 37 38.37 11.63 -34.68
C ARG A 37 39.10 12.85 -35.24
N GLN A 38 39.15 13.92 -34.50
CA GLN A 38 40.35 14.78 -34.48
C GLN A 38 40.45 15.52 -33.13
N ALA A 39 41.67 15.46 -32.63
CA ALA A 39 42.14 16.06 -31.39
C ALA A 39 42.86 17.40 -31.71
N ILE A 40 43.39 18.04 -30.67
CA ILE A 40 44.38 19.16 -30.61
C ILE A 40 43.72 20.54 -30.52
N GLY A 41 43.96 21.27 -29.44
CA GLY A 41 45.07 22.06 -29.09
C GLY A 41 44.80 22.91 -27.81
N ALA A 42 45.80 22.92 -26.98
CA ALA A 42 45.94 23.77 -25.80
C ALA A 42 46.32 25.21 -26.16
N ALA A 43 45.83 26.18 -25.41
CA ALA A 43 46.47 27.49 -25.30
C ALA A 43 46.25 28.08 -23.88
N LEU A 44 47.38 28.24 -23.18
CA LEU A 44 47.52 29.04 -21.98
C LEU A 44 47.55 30.53 -22.35
N ALA A 45 46.85 31.34 -21.56
CA ALA A 45 47.22 32.75 -21.38
C ALA A 45 46.78 33.23 -19.99
N ALA A 46 47.76 33.59 -19.18
CA ALA A 46 47.66 34.26 -17.89
C ALA A 46 47.56 35.78 -18.11
N PHE A 47 46.88 36.49 -17.23
CA PHE A 47 46.95 37.90 -16.77
C PHE A 47 45.62 38.21 -16.10
N GLY A 48 45.49 38.71 -14.90
CA GLY A 48 46.16 39.64 -14.06
C GLY A 48 45.14 40.00 -12.96
N ALA A 49 45.61 40.04 -11.74
CA ALA A 49 44.82 40.38 -10.53
C ALA A 49 44.39 41.83 -10.48
N ILE A 50 43.12 42.07 -10.06
CA ILE A 50 42.75 43.29 -9.33
C ILE A 50 41.76 42.89 -8.23
N ALA A 51 42.17 43.19 -6.98
CA ALA A 51 41.38 42.99 -5.78
C ALA A 51 40.36 44.11 -5.59
N GLY A 52 39.13 43.74 -5.26
CA GLY A 52 38.14 44.62 -4.70
C GLY A 52 37.21 43.85 -3.75
N PRO A 53 37.01 44.29 -2.49
CA PRO A 53 36.22 43.51 -1.55
C PRO A 53 34.72 43.81 -1.76
N SER A 54 34.01 42.88 -2.34
CA SER A 54 32.53 42.90 -2.34
C SER A 54 32.02 42.03 -1.22
N LEU A 55 31.65 42.68 -0.12
CA LEU A 55 30.90 42.11 0.96
C LEU A 55 29.46 41.77 0.45
N TRP A 56 29.30 40.61 -0.08
CA TRP A 56 27.95 40.03 -0.26
C TRP A 56 27.88 38.82 0.68
N GLY A 57 27.14 39.07 1.78
CA GLY A 57 26.81 38.04 2.75
C GLY A 57 26.02 36.92 2.05
N THR A 58 26.70 35.78 1.84
CA THR A 58 26.04 34.51 1.56
C THR A 58 25.44 34.03 2.87
N ALA A 59 24.13 34.34 3.07
CA ALA A 59 23.37 33.62 4.06
C ALA A 59 23.53 32.11 3.78
N PRO A 60 23.87 31.29 4.77
CA PRO A 60 23.87 29.85 4.58
C PRO A 60 22.43 29.44 4.30
N ARG A 61 22.19 29.01 3.07
CA ARG A 61 21.01 28.26 2.71
C ARG A 61 21.07 26.99 3.54
N GLN A 62 20.39 26.99 4.69
CA GLN A 62 20.13 25.78 5.44
C GLN A 62 19.34 24.88 4.49
N ALA A 63 20.05 24.00 3.79
CA ALA A 63 19.47 22.79 3.26
C ALA A 63 18.87 22.09 4.48
N ALA A 64 17.55 22.08 4.57
CA ALA A 64 16.86 21.19 5.48
C ALA A 64 17.39 19.79 5.14
N ALA A 65 18.32 19.31 5.95
CA ALA A 65 18.73 17.94 5.94
C ALA A 65 17.43 17.16 6.26
N GLN A 66 16.83 16.60 5.21
CA GLN A 66 15.87 15.52 5.38
C GLN A 66 16.65 14.43 6.08
N THR A 67 16.44 14.30 7.38
CA THR A 67 16.90 13.17 8.14
C THR A 67 16.37 11.93 7.43
N VAL A 68 17.26 11.22 6.76
CA VAL A 68 17.01 9.86 6.30
C VAL A 68 16.74 9.10 7.59
N HIS A 69 15.46 8.90 7.90
CA HIS A 69 15.08 8.04 9.02
C HIS A 69 15.57 6.65 8.68
N ASP A 70 16.61 6.24 9.38
CA ASP A 70 17.12 4.87 9.37
C ASP A 70 15.94 3.98 9.78
N HIS A 71 15.48 3.12 8.88
CA HIS A 71 14.30 2.25 9.08
C HIS A 71 14.46 1.24 10.23
N LYS A 72 15.56 1.30 10.98
CA LYS A 72 15.83 0.53 12.19
C LYS A 72 15.48 1.24 13.49
N HIS A 73 15.08 2.50 13.46
CA HIS A 73 14.66 3.22 14.68
C HIS A 73 13.15 3.18 14.77
N GLY A 74 12.66 2.52 15.85
CA GLY A 74 11.25 2.34 16.14
C GLY A 74 10.45 3.65 16.15
N PHE A 75 9.14 3.53 15.97
CA PHE A 75 8.18 4.63 16.06
C PHE A 75 7.97 5.08 17.52
N SER A 76 9.06 5.23 18.29
CA SER A 76 8.99 5.75 19.65
C SER A 76 8.46 7.19 19.68
N GLY A 77 7.75 7.55 20.75
CA GLY A 77 7.13 8.87 20.85
C GLY A 77 5.80 8.99 20.09
N ALA A 78 4.85 8.11 20.39
CA ALA A 78 3.56 8.03 19.71
C ALA A 78 2.81 9.36 19.57
N GLN A 79 2.93 10.28 20.54
CA GLN A 79 2.29 11.60 20.47
C GLN A 79 2.87 12.49 19.36
N ALA A 80 4.18 12.38 19.10
CA ALA A 80 4.81 13.11 17.99
C ALA A 80 4.36 12.53 16.64
N TRP A 81 4.29 11.21 16.55
CA TRP A 81 3.80 10.50 15.36
C TRP A 81 2.31 10.70 15.12
N ALA A 82 1.49 10.92 16.16
CA ALA A 82 0.07 11.18 16.00
C ALA A 82 -0.22 12.37 15.08
N LYS A 83 0.60 13.42 15.12
CA LYS A 83 0.45 14.59 14.24
C LYS A 83 0.61 14.23 12.76
N VAL A 84 1.42 13.23 12.45
CA VAL A 84 1.68 12.76 11.07
C VAL A 84 0.68 11.69 10.67
N LEU A 85 0.48 10.70 11.54
CA LEU A 85 -0.36 9.54 11.24
C LEU A 85 -1.86 9.86 11.23
N GLU A 86 -2.27 10.96 11.88
CA GLU A 86 -3.66 11.42 11.94
C GLU A 86 -3.90 12.75 11.21
N ASP A 87 -2.97 13.18 10.34
CA ASP A 87 -3.18 14.37 9.52
C ASP A 87 -4.45 14.19 8.67
N PRO A 88 -5.45 15.09 8.78
CA PRO A 88 -6.68 15.03 7.99
C PRO A 88 -6.46 15.03 6.48
N LYS A 89 -5.33 15.57 6.01
CA LYS A 89 -4.95 15.50 4.58
C LYS A 89 -4.77 14.08 4.08
N ARG A 90 -4.49 13.13 5.00
CA ARG A 90 -4.37 11.72 4.69
C ARG A 90 -5.68 11.13 4.15
N ASP A 91 -6.83 11.62 4.60
CA ASP A 91 -8.14 11.12 4.18
C ASP A 91 -8.37 11.26 2.67
N ALA A 92 -7.79 12.28 2.04
CA ALA A 92 -7.95 12.53 0.60
C ALA A 92 -7.36 11.41 -0.27
N TRP A 93 -6.26 10.79 0.15
CA TRP A 93 -5.59 9.74 -0.63
C TRP A 93 -5.71 8.35 0.01
N GLN A 94 -5.80 8.25 1.35
CA GLN A 94 -5.97 6.97 2.05
C GLN A 94 -7.41 6.46 2.00
N LYS A 95 -8.40 7.36 1.86
CA LYS A 95 -9.84 7.07 1.73
C LYS A 95 -10.34 6.03 2.75
N PRO A 96 -10.17 6.28 4.07
CA PRO A 96 -10.40 5.27 5.10
C PRO A 96 -11.84 4.76 5.12
N HIS A 97 -12.80 5.61 4.81
CA HIS A 97 -14.21 5.22 4.76
C HIS A 97 -14.49 4.25 3.61
N GLU A 98 -14.03 4.58 2.41
CA GLU A 98 -14.17 3.74 1.23
C GLU A 98 -13.41 2.41 1.37
N VAL A 99 -12.23 2.44 2.03
CA VAL A 99 -11.49 1.22 2.36
C VAL A 99 -12.33 0.31 3.26
N ILE A 100 -12.85 0.83 4.37
CA ILE A 100 -13.63 0.03 5.32
C ILE A 100 -14.91 -0.50 4.67
N GLN A 101 -15.59 0.31 3.85
CA GLN A 101 -16.76 -0.14 3.08
C GLN A 101 -16.41 -1.27 2.11
N ALA A 102 -15.30 -1.15 1.37
CA ALA A 102 -14.85 -2.15 0.41
C ALA A 102 -14.52 -3.50 1.06
N LEU A 103 -14.12 -3.49 2.34
CA LEU A 103 -13.90 -4.71 3.12
C LEU A 103 -15.20 -5.48 3.41
N GLY A 104 -16.38 -4.88 3.32
CA GLY A 104 -17.68 -5.56 3.46
C GLY A 104 -17.81 -6.33 4.78
N LEU A 105 -17.34 -5.75 5.88
CA LEU A 105 -17.39 -6.36 7.21
C LEU A 105 -18.81 -6.36 7.77
N LYS A 106 -19.15 -7.40 8.53
CA LYS A 106 -20.37 -7.45 9.32
C LYS A 106 -20.19 -6.68 10.63
N PRO A 107 -21.27 -6.14 11.23
CA PRO A 107 -21.18 -5.39 12.49
C PRO A 107 -20.57 -6.18 13.67
N ASP A 108 -20.58 -7.51 13.61
CA ASP A 108 -20.06 -8.44 14.60
C ASP A 108 -18.70 -9.05 14.20
N SER A 109 -18.09 -8.60 13.12
CA SER A 109 -16.78 -9.08 12.66
C SER A 109 -15.68 -8.80 13.70
N VAL A 110 -14.72 -9.73 13.76
CA VAL A 110 -13.49 -9.59 14.54
C VAL A 110 -12.34 -9.28 13.61
N VAL A 111 -11.67 -8.15 13.82
CA VAL A 111 -10.64 -7.62 12.94
C VAL A 111 -9.35 -7.41 13.70
N ALA A 112 -8.21 -7.70 13.08
CA ALA A 112 -6.90 -7.27 13.54
C ALA A 112 -6.36 -6.20 12.59
N ASP A 113 -6.06 -5.01 13.11
CA ASP A 113 -5.32 -3.95 12.45
C ASP A 113 -3.85 -4.06 12.85
N ILE A 114 -3.02 -4.60 11.95
CA ILE A 114 -1.59 -4.87 12.20
C ILE A 114 -0.77 -3.64 11.83
N GLY A 115 0.10 -3.20 12.75
CA GLY A 115 0.80 -1.92 12.65
C GLY A 115 -0.17 -0.76 12.80
N ALA A 116 -1.06 -0.87 13.78
CA ALA A 116 -2.15 0.09 13.99
C ALA A 116 -1.67 1.52 14.28
N GLY A 117 -0.40 1.70 14.70
CA GLY A 117 0.18 2.98 15.04
C GLY A 117 -0.64 3.70 16.09
N THR A 118 -1.10 4.90 15.77
CA THR A 118 -1.96 5.69 16.67
C THR A 118 -3.44 5.32 16.59
N GLY A 119 -3.82 4.37 15.72
CA GLY A 119 -5.19 3.85 15.62
C GLY A 119 -6.02 4.49 14.51
N TYR A 120 -5.40 5.01 13.46
CA TYR A 120 -6.10 5.68 12.35
C TYR A 120 -7.20 4.80 11.73
N PHE A 121 -6.94 3.52 11.45
CA PHE A 121 -7.96 2.57 11.00
C PHE A 121 -8.68 1.89 12.18
N ALA A 122 -7.95 1.50 13.23
CA ALA A 122 -8.52 0.76 14.35
C ALA A 122 -9.70 1.48 15.02
N THR A 123 -9.62 2.81 15.23
CA THR A 123 -10.72 3.57 15.82
C THR A 123 -11.94 3.65 14.90
N ARG A 124 -11.75 3.86 13.61
CA ARG A 124 -12.83 3.85 12.61
C ARG A 124 -13.49 2.48 12.52
N LEU A 125 -12.71 1.41 12.50
CA LEU A 125 -13.22 0.04 12.54
C LEU A 125 -14.01 -0.22 13.81
N SER A 126 -13.54 0.24 14.97
CA SER A 126 -14.23 0.09 16.25
C SER A 126 -15.64 0.71 16.23
N HIS A 127 -15.79 1.89 15.62
CA HIS A 127 -17.11 2.52 15.44
C HIS A 127 -17.99 1.77 14.44
N MET A 128 -17.41 1.19 13.38
CA MET A 128 -18.16 0.47 12.35
C MET A 128 -18.59 -0.94 12.77
N LEU A 129 -17.96 -1.50 13.81
CA LEU A 129 -18.16 -2.87 14.29
C LEU A 129 -18.68 -2.91 15.74
N PRO A 130 -19.84 -2.32 16.03
CA PRO A 130 -20.32 -2.17 17.42
C PRO A 130 -20.56 -3.50 18.14
N GLY A 131 -20.84 -4.59 17.42
CA GLY A 131 -20.99 -5.94 17.96
C GLY A 131 -19.75 -6.81 17.81
N GLY A 132 -18.72 -6.29 17.17
CA GLY A 132 -17.47 -6.98 16.84
C GLY A 132 -16.33 -6.66 17.82
N ARG A 133 -15.10 -6.92 17.34
CA ARG A 133 -13.89 -6.62 18.09
C ARG A 133 -12.77 -6.18 17.16
N VAL A 134 -11.98 -5.21 17.57
CA VAL A 134 -10.81 -4.72 16.83
C VAL A 134 -9.58 -4.91 17.71
N PHE A 135 -8.68 -5.80 17.28
CA PHE A 135 -7.34 -5.91 17.85
C PHE A 135 -6.44 -4.89 17.15
N ALA A 136 -6.07 -3.83 17.85
CA ALA A 136 -5.13 -2.83 17.39
C ALA A 136 -3.71 -3.28 17.77
N VAL A 137 -3.01 -3.87 16.82
CA VAL A 137 -1.76 -4.59 17.01
C VAL A 137 -0.59 -3.71 16.60
N ASP A 138 0.37 -3.53 17.48
CA ASP A 138 1.61 -2.83 17.15
C ASP A 138 2.81 -3.45 17.88
N SER A 139 4.00 -3.35 17.28
CA SER A 139 5.26 -3.83 17.87
C SER A 139 5.88 -2.79 18.79
N GLU A 140 5.53 -1.51 18.66
CA GLU A 140 6.07 -0.40 19.43
C GLU A 140 5.29 -0.23 20.75
N PRO A 141 5.94 -0.37 21.91
CA PRO A 141 5.28 -0.26 23.22
C PRO A 141 4.55 1.08 23.41
N ASP A 142 5.13 2.19 22.90
CA ASP A 142 4.55 3.52 23.00
C ASP A 142 3.24 3.62 22.19
N MET A 143 3.17 2.96 21.04
CA MET A 143 1.94 2.90 20.23
C MET A 143 0.87 2.09 20.94
N VAL A 144 1.22 0.92 21.49
CA VAL A 144 0.28 0.07 22.25
C VAL A 144 -0.29 0.83 23.44
N LYS A 145 0.56 1.55 24.19
CA LYS A 145 0.12 2.40 25.30
C LYS A 145 -0.82 3.50 24.83
N TYR A 146 -0.43 4.22 23.76
CA TYR A 146 -1.24 5.29 23.16
C TYR A 146 -2.62 4.80 22.72
N LEU A 147 -2.68 3.64 22.03
CA LEU A 147 -3.93 2.99 21.63
C LEU A 147 -4.83 2.68 22.85
N GLY A 148 -4.25 2.22 23.96
CA GLY A 148 -4.99 1.95 25.19
C GLY A 148 -5.56 3.21 25.83
N GLU A 149 -4.79 4.29 25.87
CA GLU A 149 -5.23 5.59 26.38
C GLU A 149 -6.33 6.18 25.47
N ARG A 150 -6.15 6.10 24.16
CA ARG A 150 -7.13 6.55 23.16
C ARG A 150 -8.44 5.77 23.26
N ALA A 151 -8.38 4.44 23.32
CA ALA A 151 -9.57 3.60 23.47
C ALA A 151 -10.39 3.97 24.71
N LYS A 152 -9.73 4.23 25.84
CA LYS A 152 -10.39 4.70 27.08
C LYS A 152 -11.01 6.09 26.91
N LYS A 153 -10.24 7.04 26.37
CA LYS A 153 -10.66 8.42 26.15
C LYS A 153 -11.89 8.49 25.23
N ASP A 154 -11.87 7.73 24.15
CA ASP A 154 -12.90 7.76 23.11
C ASP A 154 -14.05 6.77 23.39
N GLY A 155 -14.00 6.04 24.53
CA GLY A 155 -15.05 5.10 24.95
C GLY A 155 -15.17 3.84 24.07
N LEU A 156 -14.09 3.44 23.36
CA LEU A 156 -14.07 2.34 22.42
C LEU A 156 -13.88 0.99 23.14
N LYS A 157 -14.98 0.43 23.67
CA LYS A 157 -14.95 -0.79 24.48
C LYS A 157 -14.55 -2.06 23.73
N ASN A 158 -14.71 -2.06 22.39
CA ASN A 158 -14.40 -3.18 21.49
C ASN A 158 -13.02 -3.06 20.84
N LEU A 159 -12.26 -1.97 21.07
CA LEU A 159 -10.88 -1.81 20.63
C LEU A 159 -9.94 -2.35 21.72
N VAL A 160 -9.11 -3.33 21.35
CA VAL A 160 -8.17 -4.02 22.23
C VAL A 160 -6.75 -3.83 21.72
N PRO A 161 -5.91 -3.03 22.38
CA PRO A 161 -4.51 -2.92 22.05
C PRO A 161 -3.76 -4.23 22.30
N VAL A 162 -2.89 -4.61 21.36
CA VAL A 162 -2.10 -5.85 21.41
C VAL A 162 -0.64 -5.54 21.10
N ALA A 163 0.27 -5.97 21.97
CA ALA A 163 1.70 -5.89 21.71
C ALA A 163 2.15 -7.10 20.87
N ALA A 164 2.54 -6.85 19.62
CA ALA A 164 3.12 -7.86 18.75
C ALA A 164 4.57 -8.20 19.13
N ALA A 165 5.02 -9.39 18.72
CA ALA A 165 6.44 -9.68 18.58
C ALA A 165 6.88 -9.43 17.13
N PRO A 166 8.18 -9.28 16.85
CA PRO A 166 8.67 -9.04 15.49
C PRO A 166 8.26 -10.11 14.47
N ASP A 167 8.13 -11.36 14.92
CA ASP A 167 7.79 -12.51 14.09
C ASP A 167 6.40 -13.10 14.36
N ASP A 168 5.58 -12.45 15.20
CA ASP A 168 4.28 -12.95 15.63
C ASP A 168 3.33 -11.79 16.02
N PRO A 169 2.17 -11.64 15.38
CA PRO A 169 1.19 -10.62 15.74
C PRO A 169 0.56 -10.86 17.13
N ARG A 170 0.74 -12.04 17.73
CA ARG A 170 0.21 -12.43 19.05
C ARG A 170 -1.28 -12.18 19.21
N LEU A 171 -2.06 -12.52 18.19
CA LEU A 171 -3.50 -12.31 18.23
C LEU A 171 -4.14 -13.16 19.35
N PRO A 172 -4.92 -12.54 20.25
CA PRO A 172 -5.52 -13.27 21.37
C PRO A 172 -6.71 -14.14 20.98
N ALA A 173 -7.21 -14.02 19.75
CA ALA A 173 -8.28 -14.84 19.19
C ALA A 173 -8.23 -14.81 17.67
N SER A 174 -8.85 -15.82 17.04
CA SER A 174 -8.98 -15.87 15.57
C SER A 174 -9.89 -14.76 15.04
N VAL A 175 -9.55 -14.24 13.85
CA VAL A 175 -10.17 -13.06 13.25
C VAL A 175 -10.79 -13.36 11.89
N ASP A 176 -11.78 -12.56 11.50
CA ASP A 176 -12.41 -12.59 10.18
C ASP A 176 -11.58 -11.83 9.15
N LEU A 177 -10.84 -10.82 9.61
CA LEU A 177 -9.97 -10.02 8.76
C LEU A 177 -8.70 -9.61 9.50
N VAL A 178 -7.58 -9.72 8.81
CA VAL A 178 -6.35 -8.99 9.13
C VAL A 178 -6.20 -7.85 8.14
N LEU A 179 -6.12 -6.62 8.65
CA LEU A 179 -5.83 -5.42 7.88
C LEU A 179 -4.39 -4.98 8.13
N MET A 180 -3.65 -4.68 7.07
CA MET A 180 -2.29 -4.13 7.11
C MET A 180 -2.24 -2.91 6.19
N VAL A 181 -2.04 -1.73 6.76
CA VAL A 181 -1.98 -0.47 5.98
C VAL A 181 -0.65 0.21 6.19
N ASN A 182 0.16 0.29 5.13
CA ASN A 182 1.52 0.86 5.16
C ASN A 182 2.47 0.13 6.12
N VAL A 183 2.34 -1.19 6.22
CA VAL A 183 3.08 -2.03 7.19
C VAL A 183 3.83 -3.17 6.52
N PHE A 184 3.34 -3.68 5.39
CA PHE A 184 3.92 -4.85 4.74
C PHE A 184 5.43 -4.69 4.47
N HIS A 185 5.86 -3.50 4.08
CA HIS A 185 7.27 -3.20 3.81
C HIS A 185 8.17 -3.20 5.06
N HIS A 186 7.59 -3.20 6.27
CA HIS A 186 8.32 -3.32 7.54
C HIS A 186 8.43 -4.76 8.04
N VAL A 187 7.62 -5.69 7.52
CA VAL A 187 7.62 -7.07 8.00
C VAL A 187 8.86 -7.81 7.52
N GLU A 188 9.64 -8.32 8.45
CA GLU A 188 10.77 -9.21 8.17
C GLU A 188 10.30 -10.67 8.05
N ASN A 189 11.08 -11.50 7.34
CA ASN A 189 10.80 -12.95 7.17
C ASN A 189 9.34 -13.24 6.79
N ARG A 190 8.80 -12.47 5.83
CA ARG A 190 7.38 -12.46 5.46
C ARG A 190 6.79 -13.85 5.17
N ASP A 191 7.51 -14.74 4.51
CA ASP A 191 7.03 -16.12 4.25
C ASP A 191 6.65 -16.82 5.58
N ARG A 192 7.55 -16.83 6.55
CA ARG A 192 7.32 -17.44 7.86
C ARG A 192 6.19 -16.74 8.62
N TRP A 193 6.19 -15.40 8.58
CA TRP A 193 5.23 -14.57 9.28
C TRP A 193 3.79 -14.82 8.76
N PHE A 194 3.59 -14.81 7.44
CA PHE A 194 2.28 -15.06 6.83
C PHE A 194 1.82 -16.51 6.96
N ARG A 195 2.74 -17.50 6.93
CA ARG A 195 2.37 -18.89 7.23
C ARG A 195 1.81 -19.03 8.63
N ARG A 196 2.43 -18.40 9.63
CA ARG A 196 1.95 -18.41 11.01
C ARG A 196 0.61 -17.67 11.15
N LEU A 197 0.43 -16.56 10.44
CA LEU A 197 -0.79 -15.79 10.49
C LEU A 197 -2.03 -16.59 10.05
N ARG A 198 -1.87 -17.61 9.18
CA ARG A 198 -2.99 -18.46 8.75
C ARG A 198 -3.74 -19.08 9.92
N ASP A 199 -3.03 -19.48 10.96
CA ASP A 199 -3.61 -20.14 12.14
C ASP A 199 -4.48 -19.16 12.98
N SER A 200 -4.31 -17.88 12.75
CA SER A 200 -5.09 -16.82 13.39
C SER A 200 -6.33 -16.40 12.59
N LEU A 201 -6.55 -16.97 11.41
CA LEU A 201 -7.74 -16.68 10.60
C LEU A 201 -8.86 -17.67 10.90
N ARG A 202 -10.08 -17.16 11.02
CA ARG A 202 -11.29 -17.99 11.05
C ARG A 202 -11.53 -18.67 9.70
N PRO A 203 -12.35 -19.72 9.64
CA PRO A 203 -12.82 -20.24 8.35
C PRO A 203 -13.47 -19.13 7.50
N GLY A 204 -12.93 -18.91 6.29
CA GLY A 204 -13.33 -17.79 5.43
C GLY A 204 -12.71 -16.44 5.79
N GLY A 205 -11.84 -16.41 6.80
CA GLY A 205 -11.05 -15.23 7.15
C GLY A 205 -10.04 -14.86 6.06
N ARG A 206 -9.68 -13.58 6.00
CA ARG A 206 -8.82 -13.03 4.94
C ARG A 206 -7.82 -12.00 5.44
N VAL A 207 -6.86 -11.71 4.59
CA VAL A 207 -5.83 -10.67 4.82
C VAL A 207 -6.01 -9.58 3.77
N ALA A 208 -6.10 -8.33 4.19
CA ALA A 208 -6.14 -7.15 3.35
C ALA A 208 -4.83 -6.37 3.50
N ILE A 209 -4.13 -6.13 2.41
CA ILE A 209 -2.86 -5.42 2.38
C ILE A 209 -3.02 -4.17 1.51
N ILE A 210 -2.75 -3.02 2.12
CA ILE A 210 -2.72 -1.71 1.49
C ILE A 210 -1.34 -1.13 1.70
N ASP A 211 -0.61 -0.84 0.62
CA ASP A 211 0.72 -0.24 0.72
C ASP A 211 1.02 0.65 -0.48
N PHE A 212 2.08 1.45 -0.40
CA PHE A 212 2.41 2.45 -1.40
C PHE A 212 2.83 1.84 -2.73
N THR A 213 2.30 2.40 -3.84
CA THR A 213 2.82 2.10 -5.17
C THR A 213 4.23 2.67 -5.35
N LEU A 214 5.00 2.13 -6.29
CA LEU A 214 6.34 2.67 -6.60
C LEU A 214 6.32 4.12 -7.08
N GLY A 215 5.19 4.59 -7.62
CA GLY A 215 4.98 5.95 -8.11
C GLY A 215 4.31 6.90 -7.12
N SER A 216 3.95 6.43 -5.91
CA SER A 216 3.30 7.29 -4.92
C SER A 216 4.14 8.52 -4.55
N PRO A 217 3.55 9.72 -4.44
CA PRO A 217 4.22 10.88 -3.87
C PRO A 217 4.35 10.79 -2.34
N GLU A 218 3.53 9.94 -1.71
CA GLU A 218 3.46 9.71 -0.28
C GLU A 218 4.29 8.51 0.16
N GLY A 219 4.59 8.42 1.45
CA GLY A 219 5.21 7.24 2.07
C GLY A 219 6.73 7.21 2.04
N PRO A 220 7.35 6.04 2.29
CA PRO A 220 8.80 5.90 2.39
C PRO A 220 9.47 6.09 1.03
N PRO A 221 10.81 6.28 1.00
CA PRO A 221 11.57 6.31 -0.26
C PRO A 221 11.27 5.09 -1.15
N LYS A 222 11.29 5.28 -2.46
CA LYS A 222 10.93 4.23 -3.45
C LYS A 222 11.68 2.92 -3.23
N ALA A 223 12.94 2.98 -2.80
CA ALA A 223 13.76 1.80 -2.53
C ALA A 223 13.28 0.93 -1.36
N ALA A 224 12.49 1.51 -0.44
CA ALA A 224 11.90 0.79 0.70
C ALA A 224 10.50 0.24 0.41
N ARG A 225 9.94 0.51 -0.78
CA ARG A 225 8.59 0.05 -1.16
C ARG A 225 8.64 -1.33 -1.79
N VAL A 226 7.62 -2.11 -1.49
CA VAL A 226 7.43 -3.44 -2.08
C VAL A 226 6.32 -3.35 -3.14
N PRO A 227 6.60 -3.67 -4.42
CA PRO A 227 5.57 -3.60 -5.45
C PRO A 227 4.47 -4.66 -5.25
N ALA A 228 3.24 -4.35 -5.68
CA ALA A 228 2.08 -5.24 -5.56
C ALA A 228 2.33 -6.64 -6.16
N THR A 229 3.10 -6.74 -7.24
CA THR A 229 3.46 -8.01 -7.87
C THR A 229 4.32 -8.88 -6.95
N GLN A 230 5.24 -8.29 -6.21
CA GLN A 230 6.06 -9.00 -5.23
C GLN A 230 5.21 -9.42 -4.01
N VAL A 231 4.32 -8.54 -3.52
CA VAL A 231 3.38 -8.90 -2.43
C VAL A 231 2.57 -10.13 -2.82
N ARG A 232 2.03 -10.17 -4.05
CA ARG A 232 1.29 -11.35 -4.54
C ARG A 232 2.14 -12.61 -4.52
N ALA A 233 3.34 -12.57 -5.10
CA ALA A 233 4.23 -13.73 -5.18
C ALA A 233 4.60 -14.25 -3.77
N GLU A 234 4.88 -13.34 -2.83
CA GLU A 234 5.23 -13.70 -1.46
C GLU A 234 4.04 -14.32 -0.71
N LEU A 235 2.83 -13.76 -0.85
CA LEU A 235 1.62 -14.32 -0.25
C LEU A 235 1.26 -15.68 -0.87
N GLU A 236 1.40 -15.83 -2.19
CA GLU A 236 1.17 -17.11 -2.87
C GLU A 236 2.13 -18.19 -2.37
N THR A 237 3.40 -17.85 -2.16
CA THR A 237 4.41 -18.74 -1.57
C THR A 237 4.07 -19.10 -0.13
N ALA A 238 3.54 -18.16 0.64
CA ALA A 238 3.09 -18.41 2.02
C ALA A 238 1.75 -19.18 2.11
N GLY A 239 1.17 -19.57 0.97
CA GLY A 239 -0.04 -20.42 0.91
C GLY A 239 -1.34 -19.65 0.91
N TYR A 240 -1.35 -18.45 0.38
CA TYR A 240 -2.55 -17.66 0.13
C TYR A 240 -2.87 -17.62 -1.37
N GLU A 241 -4.08 -17.22 -1.70
CA GLU A 241 -4.50 -16.87 -3.05
C GLU A 241 -5.13 -15.47 -3.05
N LEU A 242 -4.93 -14.76 -4.16
CA LEU A 242 -5.53 -13.44 -4.32
C LEU A 242 -7.05 -13.59 -4.47
N LEU A 243 -7.79 -12.99 -3.54
CA LEU A 243 -9.25 -12.92 -3.59
C LEU A 243 -9.73 -11.75 -4.45
N ARG A 244 -9.12 -10.57 -4.24
CA ARG A 244 -9.56 -9.32 -4.89
C ARG A 244 -8.45 -8.29 -4.95
N GLU A 245 -8.50 -7.46 -5.99
CA GLU A 245 -7.73 -6.23 -6.12
C GLU A 245 -8.68 -5.05 -6.23
N HIS A 246 -8.50 -4.02 -5.38
CA HIS A 246 -9.22 -2.77 -5.45
C HIS A 246 -8.33 -1.70 -6.08
N ARG A 247 -8.91 -0.79 -6.90
CA ARG A 247 -8.15 0.19 -7.71
C ARG A 247 -8.55 1.64 -7.49
N PHE A 248 -9.26 1.92 -6.41
CA PHE A 248 -9.78 3.26 -6.16
C PHE A 248 -8.82 4.16 -5.36
N LEU A 249 -7.74 3.61 -4.79
CA LEU A 249 -6.73 4.38 -4.07
C LEU A 249 -5.72 5.00 -5.05
N PRO A 250 -5.48 6.32 -4.99
CA PRO A 250 -4.63 7.00 -5.96
C PRO A 250 -3.14 6.67 -5.80
N ASN A 251 -2.70 6.44 -4.56
CA ASN A 251 -1.28 6.34 -4.20
C ASN A 251 -0.86 4.95 -3.70
N GLN A 252 -1.81 4.02 -3.57
CA GLN A 252 -1.60 2.73 -2.96
C GLN A 252 -2.25 1.62 -3.79
N PHE A 253 -1.71 0.40 -3.67
CA PHE A 253 -2.44 -0.80 -4.05
C PHE A 253 -3.25 -1.31 -2.86
N PHE A 254 -4.33 -2.02 -3.14
CA PHE A 254 -5.16 -2.67 -2.14
C PHE A 254 -5.51 -4.09 -2.62
N LEU A 255 -4.96 -5.09 -1.93
CA LEU A 255 -5.08 -6.51 -2.25
C LEU A 255 -5.70 -7.27 -1.08
N GLU A 256 -6.68 -8.12 -1.37
CA GLU A 256 -7.24 -9.08 -0.40
C GLU A 256 -6.82 -10.50 -0.77
N PHE A 257 -6.44 -11.28 0.24
CA PHE A 257 -6.01 -12.67 0.10
C PHE A 257 -6.79 -13.58 1.05
N VAL A 258 -7.01 -14.83 0.63
CA VAL A 258 -7.52 -15.90 1.49
C VAL A 258 -6.51 -17.04 1.56
N PRO A 259 -6.46 -17.80 2.68
CA PRO A 259 -5.69 -19.02 2.71
C PRO A 259 -6.15 -19.98 1.63
N ARG A 260 -5.22 -20.60 0.90
CA ARG A 260 -5.54 -21.71 -0.02
C ARG A 260 -6.16 -22.85 0.78
N LYS A 261 -7.21 -23.43 0.24
CA LYS A 261 -7.77 -24.68 0.75
C LYS A 261 -6.72 -25.75 0.51
N GLY A 262 -6.30 -26.43 1.57
CA GLY A 262 -5.40 -27.56 1.51
C GLY A 262 -6.10 -28.77 0.89
#